data_fef86ce94acd039d31c0132bf043bf41
#
_entry.id   fef86ce94acd039d31c0132bf043bf41
#
_cell.length_a   1.000
_cell.length_b   1.000
_cell.length_c   1.000
_cell.angle_alpha   90.00
_cell.angle_beta   90.00
_cell.angle_gamma   90.00
#
_symmetry.space_group_name_H-M   'P 1'
#
loop_
_entity.id
_entity.type
_entity.pdbx_description
1 polymer ?
#
loop_
_entity_poly.entity_id
_entity_poly.type
_entity_poly.pdbx_seq_one_letter_code
_entity_poly.pdbx_strand_id
1 'polypeptide(L)'
;LVSAARIGRSLGVHLILATQKPTGVVDDQIWSNSKFKLALKVQNEADSKEILKTADAANITLPGRAYLQVGNNEIYELFQSAWSGAAYNEEEQKEKVDDRVYVLNEIGQGELVNQDLSDTKENNKVVKTQLDAVVRYIHEYYETQDVKEVKKPWLPPLPEQLVSPQELIRATPKELNMKIAMGLIDIPEKQEQIPYDVDFIKDGNLLYIASAGYGKTVFLTTAVLSLAMQNSVQDLNFYILDFGNSGLMPLNKLSHVADYIVFDDSERFQKLMGILQKEIRERKKKLADEVVQNFEVYNQVSAEKMKAIVLVIDNFDVVKELGYEAEEFFQKISRDGYGLGIFVIATATRSNSMKYSTYNNFKNKVAGY
;
A
#
# COMPACT_ATOMS: atom_id res chain seq x y z
N LEU A 1 2.88 -2.32 24.70
CA LEU A 1 2.37 -3.45 25.48
C LEU A 1 2.03 -3.06 26.91
N VAL A 2 2.91 -2.37 27.67
CA VAL A 2 2.68 -1.96 29.06
C VAL A 2 1.38 -1.16 29.22
N SER A 3 1.14 -0.16 28.36
CA SER A 3 -0.11 0.62 28.37
C SER A 3 -1.34 -0.27 28.12
N ALA A 4 -1.24 -1.21 27.16
CA ALA A 4 -2.33 -2.15 26.88
C ALA A 4 -2.59 -3.10 28.06
N ALA A 5 -1.54 -3.59 28.74
CA ALA A 5 -1.70 -4.41 29.94
C ALA A 5 -2.39 -3.66 31.10
N ARG A 6 -2.11 -2.35 31.22
CA ARG A 6 -2.64 -1.52 32.31
C ARG A 6 -4.09 -1.08 32.08
N ILE A 7 -4.41 -0.59 30.89
CA ILE A 7 -5.73 0.02 30.62
C ILE A 7 -6.59 -0.75 29.62
N GLY A 8 -6.03 -1.76 28.95
CA GLY A 8 -6.69 -2.50 27.87
C GLY A 8 -8.01 -3.15 28.33
N ARG A 9 -8.09 -3.63 29.58
CA ARG A 9 -9.30 -4.25 30.12
C ARG A 9 -10.54 -3.35 30.00
N SER A 10 -10.41 -2.08 30.29
CA SER A 10 -11.52 -1.12 30.21
C SER A 10 -11.92 -0.81 28.76
N LEU A 11 -11.04 -1.11 27.79
CA LEU A 11 -11.23 -0.88 26.37
C LEU A 11 -11.57 -2.17 25.59
N GLY A 12 -11.76 -3.29 26.32
CA GLY A 12 -12.01 -4.59 25.68
C GLY A 12 -10.77 -5.19 24.99
N VAL A 13 -9.56 -4.70 25.30
CA VAL A 13 -8.31 -5.23 24.74
C VAL A 13 -7.77 -6.31 25.68
N HIS A 14 -7.64 -7.52 25.17
CA HIS A 14 -7.08 -8.67 25.87
C HIS A 14 -5.71 -9.03 25.31
N LEU A 15 -4.75 -9.32 26.16
CA LEU A 15 -3.41 -9.70 25.78
C LEU A 15 -3.15 -11.18 26.05
N ILE A 16 -2.67 -11.90 25.04
CA ILE A 16 -2.09 -13.24 25.16
C ILE A 16 -0.61 -13.12 24.84
N LEU A 17 0.22 -13.27 25.87
CA LEU A 17 1.66 -13.12 25.74
C LEU A 17 2.33 -14.49 25.89
N ALA A 18 3.11 -14.88 24.89
CA ALA A 18 3.87 -16.13 24.92
C ALA A 18 5.37 -15.82 24.80
N THR A 19 6.17 -16.46 25.64
CA THR A 19 7.63 -16.34 25.61
C THR A 19 8.28 -17.66 25.98
N GLN A 20 9.46 -17.94 25.44
CA GLN A 20 10.27 -19.10 25.80
C GLN A 20 11.06 -18.88 27.10
N LYS A 21 11.39 -17.62 27.39
CA LYS A 21 12.15 -17.25 28.59
C LYS A 21 11.55 -15.97 29.19
N PRO A 22 10.89 -16.06 30.34
CA PRO A 22 10.25 -14.90 30.94
C PRO A 22 11.23 -13.92 31.56
N THR A 23 12.38 -14.42 32.07
CA THR A 23 13.37 -13.67 32.82
C THR A 23 13.94 -12.51 31.99
N GLY A 24 13.73 -11.26 32.45
CA GLY A 24 14.27 -10.05 31.80
C GLY A 24 13.59 -9.63 30.48
N VAL A 25 12.57 -10.36 30.04
CA VAL A 25 11.83 -10.06 28.79
C VAL A 25 10.48 -9.42 29.09
N VAL A 26 9.83 -9.81 30.18
CA VAL A 26 8.51 -9.31 30.56
C VAL A 26 8.66 -8.23 31.64
N ASP A 27 8.16 -7.03 31.34
CA ASP A 27 8.15 -5.89 32.26
C ASP A 27 7.32 -6.19 33.51
N ASP A 28 7.78 -5.72 34.67
CA ASP A 28 7.11 -5.95 35.96
C ASP A 28 5.68 -5.43 36.00
N GLN A 29 5.38 -4.38 35.26
CA GLN A 29 4.01 -3.84 35.13
C GLN A 29 3.11 -4.79 34.34
N ILE A 30 3.65 -5.51 33.37
CA ILE A 30 2.90 -6.54 32.64
C ILE A 30 2.65 -7.73 33.59
N TRP A 31 3.68 -8.18 34.34
CA TRP A 31 3.54 -9.24 35.31
C TRP A 31 2.47 -8.96 36.36
N SER A 32 2.47 -7.78 36.92
CA SER A 32 1.49 -7.39 37.98
C SER A 32 0.06 -7.31 37.45
N ASN A 33 -0.13 -6.99 36.16
CA ASN A 33 -1.44 -6.93 35.52
C ASN A 33 -1.90 -8.25 34.88
N SER A 34 -1.03 -9.27 34.86
CA SER A 34 -1.34 -10.59 34.29
C SER A 34 -1.86 -11.54 35.38
N LYS A 35 -3.19 -11.62 35.50
CA LYS A 35 -3.83 -12.48 36.49
C LYS A 35 -3.68 -13.97 36.18
N PHE A 36 -3.69 -14.34 34.90
CA PHE A 36 -3.58 -15.73 34.42
C PHE A 36 -2.14 -16.01 33.98
N LYS A 37 -1.57 -17.04 34.56
CA LYS A 37 -0.22 -17.53 34.21
C LYS A 37 -0.30 -18.99 33.85
N LEU A 38 0.25 -19.35 32.71
CA LEU A 38 0.29 -20.71 32.22
C LEU A 38 1.74 -21.08 31.96
N ALA A 39 2.25 -22.11 32.64
CA ALA A 39 3.59 -22.57 32.49
C ALA A 39 3.62 -24.00 31.95
N LEU A 40 4.12 -24.15 30.74
CA LEU A 40 4.57 -25.43 30.20
C LEU A 40 5.90 -25.83 30.80
N LYS A 41 6.49 -26.95 30.36
CA LYS A 41 7.82 -27.34 30.79
C LYS A 41 8.83 -26.22 30.57
N VAL A 42 9.54 -25.83 31.58
CA VAL A 42 10.70 -24.94 31.53
C VAL A 42 11.97 -25.67 31.77
N GLN A 43 13.13 -25.08 31.42
CA GLN A 43 14.42 -25.76 31.44
C GLN A 43 14.97 -25.95 32.87
N ASN A 44 14.71 -24.96 33.72
CA ASN A 44 15.26 -24.97 35.09
C ASN A 44 14.22 -24.47 36.13
N GLU A 45 14.53 -24.71 37.41
CA GLU A 45 13.66 -24.30 38.51
C GLU A 45 13.55 -22.79 38.66
N ALA A 46 14.56 -22.01 38.27
CA ALA A 46 14.54 -20.55 38.38
C ALA A 46 13.46 -19.96 37.47
N ASP A 47 13.39 -20.43 36.24
CA ASP A 47 12.34 -20.00 35.28
C ASP A 47 10.93 -20.39 35.80
N SER A 48 10.79 -21.59 36.41
CA SER A 48 9.53 -22.02 37.01
C SER A 48 9.13 -21.12 38.19
N LYS A 49 10.08 -20.82 39.09
CA LYS A 49 9.86 -19.96 40.26
C LYS A 49 9.51 -18.52 39.86
N GLU A 50 10.01 -18.04 38.74
CA GLU A 50 9.67 -16.73 38.24
C GLU A 50 8.19 -16.64 37.82
N ILE A 51 7.70 -17.67 37.10
CA ILE A 51 6.32 -17.71 36.62
C ILE A 51 5.33 -18.05 37.74
N LEU A 52 5.56 -19.22 38.38
CA LEU A 52 4.61 -19.88 39.28
C LEU A 52 4.93 -19.67 40.77
N LYS A 53 6.09 -19.13 41.11
CA LYS A 53 6.65 -19.08 42.47
C LYS A 53 6.97 -20.46 43.07
N THR A 54 6.84 -21.54 42.29
CA THR A 54 7.19 -22.93 42.62
C THR A 54 8.14 -23.52 41.57
N ALA A 55 8.79 -24.67 41.88
CA ALA A 55 9.67 -25.37 40.94
C ALA A 55 8.93 -26.32 39.98
N ASP A 56 7.62 -26.40 40.05
CA ASP A 56 6.81 -27.50 39.53
C ASP A 56 6.88 -27.61 37.99
N ALA A 57 6.93 -26.48 37.28
CA ALA A 57 6.98 -26.49 35.83
C ALA A 57 8.31 -27.10 35.28
N ALA A 58 9.40 -27.04 36.06
CA ALA A 58 10.65 -27.67 35.66
C ALA A 58 10.55 -29.21 35.69
N ASN A 59 9.66 -29.77 36.52
CA ASN A 59 9.46 -31.20 36.70
C ASN A 59 8.48 -31.84 35.70
N ILE A 60 7.85 -31.06 34.83
CA ILE A 60 6.99 -31.60 33.80
C ILE A 60 7.77 -32.47 32.83
N THR A 61 7.29 -33.68 32.59
CA THR A 61 7.92 -34.66 31.69
C THR A 61 7.15 -34.86 30.39
N LEU A 62 5.85 -34.72 30.44
CA LEU A 62 4.96 -34.98 29.28
C LEU A 62 4.77 -33.73 28.43
N PRO A 63 4.86 -33.83 27.09
CA PRO A 63 4.51 -32.72 26.19
C PRO A 63 3.05 -32.29 26.36
N GLY A 64 2.80 -30.97 26.28
CA GLY A 64 1.47 -30.40 26.42
C GLY A 64 0.92 -30.37 27.86
N ARG A 65 1.68 -30.88 28.83
CA ARG A 65 1.36 -30.74 30.26
C ARG A 65 1.70 -29.34 30.73
N ALA A 66 0.83 -28.72 31.53
CA ALA A 66 1.03 -27.33 31.96
C ALA A 66 0.37 -27.07 33.33
N TYR A 67 0.93 -26.11 34.06
CA TYR A 67 0.31 -25.53 35.24
C TYR A 67 -0.42 -24.26 34.88
N LEU A 68 -1.66 -24.14 35.34
CA LEU A 68 -2.44 -22.91 35.34
C LEU A 68 -2.43 -22.31 36.74
N GLN A 69 -1.96 -21.07 36.86
CA GLN A 69 -2.05 -20.28 38.08
C GLN A 69 -2.92 -19.04 37.82
N VAL A 70 -3.90 -18.81 38.66
CA VAL A 70 -4.77 -17.63 38.61
C VAL A 70 -4.67 -16.86 39.93
N GLY A 71 -4.41 -15.57 39.85
CA GLY A 71 -4.23 -14.71 40.99
C GLY A 71 -3.06 -15.15 41.90
N ASN A 72 -3.26 -15.04 43.22
CA ASN A 72 -2.33 -15.52 44.23
C ASN A 72 -2.68 -16.94 44.68
N ASN A 73 -2.64 -17.91 43.73
CA ASN A 73 -3.06 -19.30 43.95
C ASN A 73 -4.55 -19.49 44.27
N GLU A 74 -5.41 -18.62 43.76
CA GLU A 74 -6.87 -18.85 43.77
C GLU A 74 -7.20 -20.14 43.01
N ILE A 75 -6.46 -20.37 41.89
CA ILE A 75 -6.46 -21.62 41.13
C ILE A 75 -4.99 -21.96 40.88
N TYR A 76 -4.63 -23.20 41.19
CA TYR A 76 -3.31 -23.78 40.87
C TYR A 76 -3.48 -25.22 40.45
N GLU A 77 -3.54 -25.47 39.16
CA GLU A 77 -3.90 -26.78 38.61
C GLU A 77 -2.93 -27.26 37.56
N LEU A 78 -2.62 -28.54 37.60
CA LEU A 78 -1.88 -29.27 36.56
C LEU A 78 -2.90 -29.84 35.58
N PHE A 79 -2.76 -29.52 34.30
CA PHE A 79 -3.64 -30.04 33.25
C PHE A 79 -2.86 -30.55 32.04
N GLN A 80 -3.55 -31.32 31.21
CA GLN A 80 -3.06 -31.74 29.89
C GLN A 80 -3.79 -30.99 28.82
N SER A 81 -3.05 -30.29 27.95
CA SER A 81 -3.64 -29.61 26.81
C SER A 81 -4.19 -30.60 25.78
N ALA A 82 -5.24 -30.22 25.09
CA ALA A 82 -5.69 -30.93 23.90
C ALA A 82 -4.65 -30.81 22.77
N TRP A 83 -4.60 -31.80 21.92
CA TRP A 83 -3.73 -31.81 20.76
C TRP A 83 -4.55 -31.71 19.47
N SER A 84 -4.46 -30.54 18.82
CA SER A 84 -5.17 -30.25 17.58
C SER A 84 -4.51 -30.82 16.31
N GLY A 85 -3.27 -31.34 16.44
CA GLY A 85 -2.54 -31.96 15.35
C GLY A 85 -2.96 -33.41 15.03
N ALA A 86 -3.95 -33.98 15.74
CA ALA A 86 -4.47 -35.30 15.45
C ALA A 86 -5.06 -35.38 14.05
N ALA A 87 -4.90 -36.55 13.41
CA ALA A 87 -5.50 -36.81 12.10
C ALA A 87 -7.02 -36.64 12.16
N TYR A 88 -7.59 -36.03 11.13
CA TYR A 88 -9.03 -35.84 10.99
C TYR A 88 -9.52 -36.57 9.74
N ASN A 89 -10.38 -37.56 9.93
CA ASN A 89 -11.06 -38.28 8.88
C ASN A 89 -12.57 -38.04 8.99
N GLU A 90 -13.15 -37.41 8.00
CA GLU A 90 -14.60 -37.16 7.95
C GLU A 90 -15.42 -38.46 7.87
N GLU A 91 -14.79 -39.58 7.43
CA GLU A 91 -15.42 -40.87 7.27
C GLU A 91 -15.37 -41.77 8.53
N GLU A 92 -14.58 -41.40 9.54
CA GLU A 92 -14.43 -42.20 10.77
C GLU A 92 -15.60 -42.14 11.75
N GLN A 93 -16.63 -41.31 11.49
CA GLN A 93 -17.87 -41.32 12.28
C GLN A 93 -18.79 -42.53 11.97
N LYS A 94 -18.48 -43.31 10.93
CA LYS A 94 -19.11 -44.61 10.77
C LYS A 94 -18.43 -45.55 11.76
N GLU A 95 -19.17 -46.02 12.77
CA GLU A 95 -18.73 -47.05 13.70
C GLU A 95 -17.97 -48.12 12.90
N LYS A 96 -16.68 -48.28 13.20
CA LYS A 96 -15.91 -49.43 12.67
C LYS A 96 -16.61 -50.67 13.23
N VAL A 97 -17.46 -51.28 12.44
CA VAL A 97 -17.98 -52.59 12.74
C VAL A 97 -16.79 -53.54 12.74
N ASP A 98 -16.49 -54.11 13.88
CA ASP A 98 -15.44 -55.12 13.98
C ASP A 98 -15.96 -56.39 13.28
N ASP A 99 -15.52 -56.58 12.04
CA ASP A 99 -15.91 -57.70 11.19
C ASP A 99 -14.87 -58.85 11.23
N ARG A 100 -13.95 -58.82 12.20
CA ARG A 100 -12.98 -59.87 12.39
C ARG A 100 -13.67 -61.15 12.86
N VAL A 101 -13.51 -62.22 12.11
CA VAL A 101 -14.04 -63.55 12.40
C VAL A 101 -12.91 -64.43 12.93
N TYR A 102 -13.13 -64.98 14.11
CA TYR A 102 -12.19 -65.90 14.76
C TYR A 102 -12.77 -67.30 14.84
N VAL A 103 -12.01 -68.33 14.46
CA VAL A 103 -12.34 -69.70 14.76
C VAL A 103 -11.67 -70.05 16.08
N LEU A 104 -12.45 -70.51 17.04
CA LEU A 104 -11.96 -70.95 18.32
C LEU A 104 -11.59 -72.45 18.27
N ASN A 105 -10.41 -72.79 18.75
CA ASN A 105 -9.98 -74.16 18.96
C ASN A 105 -10.58 -74.74 20.26
N GLU A 106 -10.40 -76.03 20.50
CA GLU A 106 -10.96 -76.75 21.68
C GLU A 106 -10.50 -76.18 23.02
N ILE A 107 -9.40 -75.38 23.08
CA ILE A 107 -8.86 -74.73 24.26
C ILE A 107 -9.18 -73.24 24.32
N GLY A 108 -10.07 -72.73 23.48
CA GLY A 108 -10.56 -71.36 23.51
C GLY A 108 -9.61 -70.27 22.89
N GLN A 109 -8.56 -70.70 22.16
CA GLN A 109 -7.74 -69.77 21.42
C GLN A 109 -8.39 -69.41 20.08
N GLY A 110 -8.43 -68.10 19.75
CA GLY A 110 -8.99 -67.59 18.53
C GLY A 110 -7.94 -67.49 17.41
N GLU A 111 -8.19 -68.13 16.28
CA GLU A 111 -7.43 -67.96 15.04
C GLU A 111 -8.23 -67.08 14.07
N LEU A 112 -7.62 -66.00 13.62
CA LEU A 112 -8.26 -65.06 12.72
C LEU A 112 -8.43 -65.68 11.32
N VAL A 113 -9.64 -65.78 10.84
CA VAL A 113 -9.98 -66.48 9.58
C VAL A 113 -10.07 -65.54 8.40
N ASN A 114 -10.51 -64.34 8.61
CA ASN A 114 -10.57 -63.30 7.56
C ASN A 114 -9.40 -62.33 7.67
N GLN A 115 -8.79 -62.02 6.51
CA GLN A 115 -7.84 -60.90 6.44
C GLN A 115 -8.57 -59.57 6.60
N ASP A 116 -8.05 -58.71 7.46
CA ASP A 116 -8.50 -57.34 7.50
C ASP A 116 -8.13 -56.65 6.18
N LEU A 117 -9.10 -56.45 5.33
CA LEU A 117 -8.94 -55.81 4.02
C LEU A 117 -8.98 -54.28 4.15
N SER A 118 -9.21 -53.75 5.34
CA SER A 118 -9.27 -52.30 5.59
C SER A 118 -7.88 -51.61 5.56
N ASP A 119 -6.79 -52.37 5.75
CA ASP A 119 -5.44 -51.81 5.85
C ASP A 119 -4.69 -51.68 4.50
N THR A 120 -5.26 -52.03 3.36
CA THR A 120 -4.52 -52.05 2.09
C THR A 120 -4.68 -50.82 1.19
N LYS A 121 -5.13 -49.69 1.71
CA LYS A 121 -5.07 -48.43 0.95
C LYS A 121 -4.59 -47.27 1.81
N GLU A 122 -3.35 -47.31 2.30
CA GLU A 122 -2.57 -46.08 2.53
C GLU A 122 -2.23 -45.47 1.17
N ASN A 123 -3.23 -44.86 0.55
CA ASN A 123 -2.97 -43.84 -0.45
C ASN A 123 -2.35 -42.67 0.30
N ASN A 124 -1.26 -42.08 -0.22
CA ASN A 124 -0.64 -40.80 0.16
C ASN A 124 -1.65 -39.62 0.12
N LYS A 125 -2.72 -39.72 0.86
CA LYS A 125 -3.62 -38.58 1.11
C LYS A 125 -2.94 -37.72 2.17
N VAL A 126 -2.72 -36.45 1.84
CA VAL A 126 -2.33 -35.44 2.82
C VAL A 126 -3.29 -35.57 4.01
N VAL A 127 -2.74 -36.02 5.14
CA VAL A 127 -3.51 -36.22 6.36
C VAL A 127 -3.95 -34.86 6.85
N LYS A 128 -5.23 -34.55 6.76
CA LYS A 128 -5.80 -33.31 7.31
C LYS A 128 -5.80 -33.44 8.84
N THR A 129 -5.38 -32.36 9.51
CA THR A 129 -5.43 -32.30 10.98
C THR A 129 -6.80 -31.82 11.46
N GLN A 130 -7.11 -32.07 12.72
CA GLN A 130 -8.29 -31.49 13.38
C GLN A 130 -8.26 -29.97 13.34
N LEU A 131 -7.07 -29.36 13.46
CA LEU A 131 -6.90 -27.93 13.34
C LEU A 131 -7.35 -27.43 11.97
N ASP A 132 -6.90 -28.07 10.89
CA ASP A 132 -7.27 -27.69 9.53
C ASP A 132 -8.77 -27.78 9.31
N ALA A 133 -9.40 -28.85 9.84
CA ALA A 133 -10.83 -29.06 9.74
C ALA A 133 -11.63 -27.98 10.49
N VAL A 134 -11.23 -27.65 11.71
CA VAL A 134 -11.90 -26.62 12.53
C VAL A 134 -11.73 -25.23 11.94
N VAL A 135 -10.52 -24.88 11.49
CA VAL A 135 -10.25 -23.57 10.89
C VAL A 135 -11.06 -23.40 9.60
N ARG A 136 -11.11 -24.45 8.76
CA ARG A 136 -11.93 -24.43 7.53
C ARG A 136 -13.42 -24.29 7.85
N TYR A 137 -13.94 -25.05 8.81
CA TYR A 137 -15.34 -24.94 9.23
C TYR A 137 -15.71 -23.55 9.72
N ILE A 138 -14.84 -22.93 10.54
CA ILE A 138 -15.06 -21.57 11.04
C ILE A 138 -15.03 -20.57 9.88
N HIS A 139 -14.11 -20.75 8.92
CA HIS A 139 -14.03 -19.89 7.74
C HIS A 139 -15.28 -19.99 6.87
N GLU A 140 -15.70 -21.20 6.54
CA GLU A 140 -16.92 -21.45 5.76
C GLU A 140 -18.17 -20.91 6.48
N TYR A 141 -18.26 -21.10 7.79
CA TYR A 141 -19.34 -20.51 8.57
C TYR A 141 -19.33 -18.97 8.56
N TYR A 142 -18.15 -18.36 8.66
CA TYR A 142 -17.97 -16.92 8.55
C TYR A 142 -18.46 -16.37 7.20
N GLU A 143 -18.11 -17.03 6.10
CA GLU A 143 -18.54 -16.64 4.76
C GLU A 143 -20.09 -16.71 4.57
N THR A 144 -20.78 -17.54 5.35
CA THR A 144 -22.25 -17.59 5.35
C THR A 144 -22.92 -16.48 6.15
N GLN A 145 -22.17 -15.74 6.94
CA GLN A 145 -22.66 -14.66 7.77
C GLN A 145 -22.41 -13.32 7.09
N ASP A 146 -23.38 -12.42 7.17
CA ASP A 146 -23.21 -11.02 6.73
C ASP A 146 -22.43 -10.22 7.79
N VAL A 147 -21.18 -10.62 8.04
CA VAL A 147 -20.30 -10.01 9.03
C VAL A 147 -19.35 -9.05 8.33
N LYS A 148 -19.24 -7.82 8.81
CA LYS A 148 -18.24 -6.87 8.33
C LYS A 148 -16.83 -7.43 8.56
N GLU A 149 -15.98 -7.34 7.53
CA GLU A 149 -14.58 -7.71 7.66
C GLU A 149 -13.92 -7.06 8.88
N VAL A 150 -13.19 -7.86 9.62
CA VAL A 150 -12.38 -7.38 10.74
C VAL A 150 -11.25 -6.52 10.18
N LYS A 151 -11.14 -5.28 10.67
CA LYS A 151 -10.00 -4.42 10.29
C LYS A 151 -8.69 -5.13 10.61
N LYS A 152 -7.87 -5.33 9.59
CA LYS A 152 -6.53 -5.88 9.77
C LYS A 152 -5.65 -4.85 10.49
N PRO A 153 -4.70 -5.28 11.33
CA PRO A 153 -3.82 -4.36 12.05
C PRO A 153 -2.82 -3.65 11.13
N TRP A 154 -2.64 -4.12 9.90
CA TRP A 154 -1.85 -3.52 8.84
C TRP A 154 -2.51 -3.81 7.49
N LEU A 155 -2.31 -2.90 6.56
CA LEU A 155 -2.72 -3.06 5.18
C LEU A 155 -1.70 -3.92 4.41
N PRO A 156 -2.09 -4.54 3.28
CA PRO A 156 -1.13 -5.18 2.39
C PRO A 156 -0.12 -4.14 1.88
N PRO A 157 1.09 -4.56 1.47
CA PRO A 157 2.03 -3.65 0.84
C PRO A 157 1.42 -3.00 -0.40
N LEU A 158 1.92 -1.81 -0.77
CA LEU A 158 1.51 -1.16 -2.00
C LEU A 158 1.69 -2.12 -3.19
N PRO A 159 0.73 -2.17 -4.12
CA PRO A 159 0.84 -3.04 -5.29
C PRO A 159 2.02 -2.61 -6.17
N GLU A 160 2.73 -3.57 -6.75
CA GLU A 160 3.84 -3.30 -7.66
C GLU A 160 3.40 -2.58 -8.94
N GLN A 161 2.16 -2.79 -9.36
CA GLN A 161 1.55 -2.14 -10.51
C GLN A 161 0.18 -1.61 -10.13
N LEU A 162 -0.04 -0.34 -10.43
CA LEU A 162 -1.35 0.29 -10.30
C LEU A 162 -2.10 0.20 -11.63
N VAL A 163 -3.42 0.19 -11.52
CA VAL A 163 -4.31 0.20 -12.66
C VAL A 163 -4.07 1.44 -13.53
N SER A 164 -4.11 1.25 -14.83
CA SER A 164 -3.96 2.34 -15.81
C SER A 164 -5.00 3.45 -15.55
N PRO A 165 -4.63 4.73 -15.76
CA PRO A 165 -5.58 5.84 -15.70
C PRO A 165 -6.86 5.62 -16.50
N GLN A 166 -6.82 4.82 -17.56
CA GLN A 166 -7.97 4.47 -18.40
C GLN A 166 -9.09 3.77 -17.63
N GLU A 167 -8.76 2.98 -16.62
CA GLU A 167 -9.77 2.29 -15.80
C GLU A 167 -10.36 3.20 -14.72
N LEU A 168 -9.64 4.25 -14.36
CA LEU A 168 -10.08 5.24 -13.36
C LEU A 168 -10.98 6.32 -13.97
N ILE A 169 -10.89 6.54 -15.29
CA ILE A 169 -11.61 7.62 -16.00
C ILE A 169 -12.77 7.03 -16.77
N ARG A 170 -13.92 6.90 -16.13
CA ARG A 170 -15.16 6.38 -16.74
C ARG A 170 -16.12 7.45 -17.26
N ALA A 171 -15.86 8.72 -16.99
CA ALA A 171 -16.73 9.82 -17.41
C ALA A 171 -15.91 10.99 -17.94
N THR A 172 -16.28 11.52 -19.12
CA THR A 172 -15.73 12.77 -19.61
C THR A 172 -16.31 13.91 -18.76
N PRO A 173 -15.49 14.64 -17.99
CA PRO A 173 -15.96 15.81 -17.26
C PRO A 173 -16.56 16.84 -18.24
N LYS A 174 -17.60 17.54 -17.80
CA LYS A 174 -18.18 18.64 -18.57
C LYS A 174 -17.38 19.96 -18.44
N GLU A 175 -16.46 19.97 -17.48
CA GLU A 175 -15.65 21.14 -17.11
C GLU A 175 -14.17 20.74 -17.06
N LEU A 176 -13.29 21.74 -17.23
CA LEU A 176 -11.84 21.55 -17.14
C LEU A 176 -11.44 20.87 -15.81
N ASN A 177 -10.78 19.72 -15.91
CA ASN A 177 -10.30 18.98 -14.77
C ASN A 177 -8.77 18.87 -14.81
N MET A 178 -8.10 19.62 -13.95
CA MET A 178 -6.64 19.65 -13.86
C MET A 178 -6.07 18.75 -12.77
N LYS A 179 -6.81 17.70 -12.39
CA LYS A 179 -6.35 16.69 -11.43
C LYS A 179 -5.80 15.46 -12.14
N ILE A 180 -4.69 14.99 -11.66
CA ILE A 180 -4.10 13.72 -12.09
C ILE A 180 -3.95 12.78 -10.90
N ALA A 181 -4.37 11.53 -11.08
CA ALA A 181 -4.09 10.46 -10.13
C ALA A 181 -2.67 9.92 -10.38
N MET A 182 -1.78 10.12 -9.42
CA MET A 182 -0.36 9.78 -9.56
C MET A 182 0.00 8.45 -8.93
N GLY A 183 -0.81 7.95 -8.01
CA GLY A 183 -0.51 6.71 -7.30
C GLY A 183 -1.32 6.52 -6.04
N LEU A 184 -0.79 5.73 -5.12
CA LEU A 184 -1.31 5.52 -3.77
C LEU A 184 -0.28 5.94 -2.74
N ILE A 185 -0.75 6.56 -1.67
CA ILE A 185 0.04 6.85 -0.48
C ILE A 185 -0.36 5.85 0.60
N ASP A 186 0.63 5.17 1.16
CA ASP A 186 0.45 4.35 2.36
C ASP A 186 0.69 5.21 3.61
N ILE A 187 -0.31 5.22 4.51
CA ILE A 187 -0.27 5.96 5.77
C ILE A 187 -0.41 4.95 6.93
N PRO A 188 0.69 4.32 7.34
CA PRO A 188 0.67 3.26 8.35
C PRO A 188 0.04 3.69 9.68
N GLU A 189 0.26 4.95 10.10
CA GLU A 189 -0.26 5.48 11.37
C GLU A 189 -1.79 5.55 11.39
N LYS A 190 -2.42 5.70 10.22
CA LYS A 190 -3.88 5.74 10.07
C LYS A 190 -4.48 4.43 9.60
N GLN A 191 -3.65 3.46 9.20
CA GLN A 191 -4.09 2.23 8.56
C GLN A 191 -4.92 2.51 7.30
N GLU A 192 -4.41 3.40 6.45
CA GLU A 192 -5.10 3.85 5.25
C GLU A 192 -4.14 3.87 4.05
N GLN A 193 -4.65 3.46 2.90
CA GLN A 193 -4.03 3.69 1.60
C GLN A 193 -4.96 4.59 0.82
N ILE A 194 -4.50 5.78 0.48
CA ILE A 194 -5.31 6.80 -0.19
C ILE A 194 -4.73 7.13 -1.56
N PRO A 195 -5.57 7.51 -2.54
CA PRO A 195 -5.09 8.03 -3.81
C PRO A 195 -4.19 9.25 -3.59
N TYR A 196 -3.08 9.28 -4.33
CA TYR A 196 -2.24 10.47 -4.46
C TYR A 196 -2.63 11.22 -5.72
N ASP A 197 -3.38 12.27 -5.52
CA ASP A 197 -3.83 13.15 -6.59
C ASP A 197 -3.08 14.47 -6.56
N VAL A 198 -2.73 15.02 -7.72
CA VAL A 198 -2.18 16.37 -7.88
C VAL A 198 -3.18 17.21 -8.64
N ASP A 199 -3.63 18.32 -8.04
CA ASP A 199 -4.51 19.30 -8.65
C ASP A 199 -3.70 20.54 -9.05
N PHE A 200 -3.42 20.69 -10.34
CA PHE A 200 -2.59 21.80 -10.83
C PHE A 200 -3.16 23.18 -10.53
N ILE A 201 -4.48 23.32 -10.42
CA ILE A 201 -5.09 24.60 -10.07
C ILE A 201 -4.81 24.98 -8.62
N LYS A 202 -4.80 24.00 -7.70
CA LYS A 202 -4.56 24.24 -6.28
C LYS A 202 -3.09 24.13 -5.90
N ASP A 203 -2.46 23.10 -6.42
CA ASP A 203 -1.13 22.67 -5.98
C ASP A 203 0.00 23.25 -6.86
N GLY A 204 -0.31 23.69 -8.08
CA GLY A 204 0.65 24.32 -8.99
C GLY A 204 1.53 23.34 -9.74
N ASN A 205 2.76 23.78 -10.06
CA ASN A 205 3.71 23.03 -10.87
C ASN A 205 4.22 21.76 -10.18
N LEU A 206 4.56 20.74 -10.98
CA LEU A 206 4.99 19.42 -10.52
C LEU A 206 6.41 19.08 -11.02
N LEU A 207 7.27 18.69 -10.11
CA LEU A 207 8.63 18.23 -10.40
C LEU A 207 8.83 16.80 -9.92
N TYR A 208 9.30 15.92 -10.81
CA TYR A 208 9.70 14.59 -10.46
C TYR A 208 11.21 14.41 -10.57
N ILE A 209 11.86 14.06 -9.48
CA ILE A 209 13.30 13.85 -9.40
C ILE A 209 13.58 12.39 -9.19
N ALA A 210 14.34 11.77 -10.10
CA ALA A 210 14.76 10.38 -10.00
C ALA A 210 16.01 10.10 -10.83
N SER A 211 16.79 9.11 -10.44
CA SER A 211 17.91 8.59 -11.22
C SER A 211 17.47 8.08 -12.61
N ALA A 212 18.41 7.83 -13.48
CA ALA A 212 18.13 7.23 -14.79
C ALA A 212 17.52 5.82 -14.62
N GLY A 213 16.52 5.48 -15.43
CA GLY A 213 15.84 4.17 -15.36
C GLY A 213 14.69 4.08 -14.34
N TYR A 214 14.47 5.09 -13.51
CA TYR A 214 13.42 5.08 -12.48
C TYR A 214 12.13 5.80 -12.90
N GLY A 215 11.69 5.57 -14.13
CA GLY A 215 10.33 5.84 -14.58
C GLY A 215 10.00 7.31 -14.90
N LYS A 216 10.97 8.26 -15.01
CA LYS A 216 10.70 9.68 -15.30
C LYS A 216 9.77 9.89 -16.50
N THR A 217 10.12 9.28 -17.63
CA THR A 217 9.36 9.40 -18.87
C THR A 217 7.98 8.72 -18.77
N VAL A 218 7.90 7.59 -18.07
CA VAL A 218 6.63 6.90 -17.80
C VAL A 218 5.71 7.80 -16.94
N PHE A 219 6.27 8.44 -15.93
CA PHE A 219 5.55 9.38 -15.08
C PHE A 219 4.94 10.54 -15.89
N LEU A 220 5.74 11.19 -16.78
CA LEU A 220 5.25 12.24 -17.65
C LEU A 220 4.16 11.73 -18.60
N THR A 221 4.37 10.55 -19.19
CA THR A 221 3.39 9.91 -20.08
C THR A 221 2.07 9.69 -19.36
N THR A 222 2.11 9.14 -18.14
CA THR A 222 0.91 8.92 -17.32
C THR A 222 0.19 10.23 -16.99
N ALA A 223 0.94 11.26 -16.60
CA ALA A 223 0.38 12.58 -16.29
C ALA A 223 -0.32 13.22 -17.51
N VAL A 224 0.36 13.22 -18.68
CA VAL A 224 -0.20 13.75 -19.93
C VAL A 224 -1.44 12.99 -20.36
N LEU A 225 -1.39 11.65 -20.35
CA LEU A 225 -2.55 10.83 -20.72
C LEU A 225 -3.72 11.04 -19.75
N SER A 226 -3.46 11.10 -18.45
CA SER A 226 -4.49 11.35 -17.43
C SER A 226 -5.22 12.68 -17.69
N LEU A 227 -4.49 13.76 -17.99
CA LEU A 227 -5.09 15.05 -18.30
C LEU A 227 -5.80 15.06 -19.66
N ALA A 228 -5.19 14.45 -20.69
CA ALA A 228 -5.77 14.42 -22.04
C ALA A 228 -7.08 13.64 -22.09
N MET A 229 -7.20 12.56 -21.29
CA MET A 229 -8.42 11.74 -21.25
C MET A 229 -9.57 12.42 -20.52
N GLN A 230 -9.28 13.38 -19.64
CA GLN A 230 -10.26 14.07 -18.84
C GLN A 230 -10.72 15.41 -19.45
N ASN A 231 -10.01 15.94 -20.42
CA ASN A 231 -10.26 17.27 -20.96
C ASN A 231 -10.40 17.26 -22.48
N SER A 232 -11.13 18.19 -23.00
CA SER A 232 -11.23 18.40 -24.44
C SER A 232 -10.01 19.17 -24.97
N VAL A 233 -9.73 19.03 -26.27
CA VAL A 233 -8.72 19.83 -26.97
C VAL A 233 -9.02 21.33 -26.98
N GLN A 234 -10.25 21.71 -26.66
CA GLN A 234 -10.64 23.11 -26.55
C GLN A 234 -10.26 23.70 -25.19
N ASP A 235 -10.14 22.86 -24.18
CA ASP A 235 -9.90 23.27 -22.78
C ASP A 235 -8.45 23.15 -22.37
N LEU A 236 -7.67 22.26 -23.03
CA LEU A 236 -6.31 21.93 -22.63
C LEU A 236 -5.39 21.72 -23.83
N ASN A 237 -4.20 22.32 -23.76
CA ASN A 237 -3.11 22.08 -24.72
C ASN A 237 -1.81 21.73 -24.00
N PHE A 238 -1.02 20.86 -24.63
CA PHE A 238 0.35 20.52 -24.19
C PHE A 238 1.39 21.10 -25.13
N TYR A 239 2.48 21.60 -24.57
CA TYR A 239 3.77 21.77 -25.25
C TYR A 239 4.76 20.81 -24.61
N ILE A 240 5.34 19.92 -25.39
CA ILE A 240 6.25 18.88 -24.92
C ILE A 240 7.67 19.21 -25.32
N LEU A 241 8.54 19.36 -24.33
CA LEU A 241 9.99 19.50 -24.49
C LEU A 241 10.64 18.17 -24.06
N ASP A 242 10.93 17.34 -25.06
CA ASP A 242 11.59 16.04 -24.85
C ASP A 242 13.10 16.22 -25.01
N PHE A 243 13.75 16.60 -23.93
CA PHE A 243 15.20 16.78 -23.86
C PHE A 243 15.92 15.52 -23.40
N GLY A 244 15.19 14.42 -23.30
CA GLY A 244 15.73 13.09 -23.00
C GLY A 244 16.00 12.27 -24.26
N ASN A 245 15.53 11.05 -24.25
CA ASN A 245 15.78 10.06 -25.31
C ASN A 245 14.59 9.89 -26.26
N SER A 246 13.83 10.94 -26.53
CA SER A 246 12.62 10.91 -27.37
C SER A 246 11.55 9.91 -26.89
N GLY A 247 11.53 9.63 -25.60
CA GLY A 247 10.60 8.69 -24.99
C GLY A 247 9.14 9.19 -24.95
N LEU A 248 8.93 10.50 -25.07
CA LEU A 248 7.61 11.12 -25.16
C LEU A 248 7.08 11.24 -26.60
N MET A 249 7.85 10.81 -27.61
CA MET A 249 7.44 10.90 -29.02
C MET A 249 6.05 10.33 -29.33
N PRO A 250 5.59 9.20 -28.73
CA PRO A 250 4.25 8.70 -28.98
C PRO A 250 3.14 9.69 -28.62
N LEU A 251 3.36 10.59 -27.67
CA LEU A 251 2.40 11.60 -27.23
C LEU A 251 2.14 12.68 -28.29
N ASN A 252 3.07 12.87 -29.25
CA ASN A 252 2.91 13.81 -30.34
C ASN A 252 1.69 13.50 -31.24
N LYS A 253 1.14 12.27 -31.16
CA LYS A 253 -0.08 11.87 -31.87
C LYS A 253 -1.38 12.34 -31.19
N LEU A 254 -1.30 12.83 -29.95
CA LEU A 254 -2.46 13.35 -29.25
C LEU A 254 -2.89 14.69 -29.82
N SER A 255 -4.18 14.84 -30.08
CA SER A 255 -4.76 16.11 -30.59
C SER A 255 -4.59 17.31 -29.64
N HIS A 256 -4.30 17.05 -28.37
CA HIS A 256 -4.02 18.06 -27.34
C HIS A 256 -2.61 18.65 -27.43
N VAL A 257 -1.66 17.98 -28.15
CA VAL A 257 -0.29 18.42 -28.24
C VAL A 257 -0.18 19.48 -29.33
N ALA A 258 0.08 20.70 -28.89
CA ALA A 258 0.24 21.86 -29.78
C ALA A 258 1.62 21.84 -30.46
N ASP A 259 2.67 21.40 -29.75
CA ASP A 259 3.99 21.23 -30.30
C ASP A 259 4.83 20.23 -29.49
N TYR A 260 5.72 19.51 -30.18
CA TYR A 260 6.68 18.57 -29.62
C TYR A 260 8.10 18.93 -30.12
N ILE A 261 8.98 19.27 -29.19
CA ILE A 261 10.29 19.84 -29.47
C ILE A 261 11.36 18.98 -28.79
N VAL A 262 12.36 18.59 -29.55
CA VAL A 262 13.54 17.89 -29.06
C VAL A 262 14.69 18.88 -28.79
N PHE A 263 15.69 18.45 -28.03
CA PHE A 263 16.79 19.31 -27.57
C PHE A 263 17.53 20.03 -28.71
N ASP A 264 17.76 19.37 -29.84
CA ASP A 264 18.52 19.91 -30.98
C ASP A 264 17.72 20.92 -31.83
N ASP A 265 16.40 21.04 -31.62
CA ASP A 265 15.54 21.95 -32.40
C ASP A 265 15.46 23.34 -31.74
N SER A 266 16.58 24.03 -31.72
CA SER A 266 16.72 25.34 -31.10
C SER A 266 15.79 26.41 -31.70
N GLU A 267 15.52 26.35 -33.01
CA GLU A 267 14.66 27.32 -33.70
C GLU A 267 13.21 27.21 -33.20
N ARG A 268 12.67 26.00 -33.13
CA ARG A 268 11.31 25.76 -32.61
C ARG A 268 11.23 26.12 -31.14
N PHE A 269 12.26 25.82 -30.36
CA PHE A 269 12.29 26.20 -28.94
C PHE A 269 12.27 27.72 -28.75
N GLN A 270 13.03 28.48 -29.55
CA GLN A 270 12.99 29.94 -29.51
C GLN A 270 11.60 30.50 -29.88
N LYS A 271 10.96 29.94 -30.91
CA LYS A 271 9.57 30.30 -31.28
C LYS A 271 8.60 30.01 -30.14
N LEU A 272 8.70 28.85 -29.50
CA LEU A 272 7.86 28.50 -28.35
C LEU A 272 8.01 29.48 -27.20
N MET A 273 9.26 29.84 -26.84
CA MET A 273 9.51 30.85 -25.80
C MET A 273 8.80 32.17 -26.13
N GLY A 274 8.89 32.63 -27.37
CA GLY A 274 8.20 33.84 -27.84
C GLY A 274 6.68 33.76 -27.72
N ILE A 275 6.09 32.62 -28.13
CA ILE A 275 4.66 32.35 -28.05
C ILE A 275 4.19 32.39 -26.59
N LEU A 276 4.84 31.64 -25.71
CA LEU A 276 4.43 31.57 -24.29
C LEU A 276 4.65 32.91 -23.54
N GLN A 277 5.69 33.67 -23.89
CA GLN A 277 5.87 35.00 -23.35
C GLN A 277 4.78 35.98 -23.81
N LYS A 278 4.34 35.88 -25.05
CA LYS A 278 3.21 36.64 -25.58
C LYS A 278 1.91 36.24 -24.86
N GLU A 279 1.67 34.93 -24.73
CA GLU A 279 0.50 34.39 -24.04
C GLU A 279 0.41 34.87 -22.58
N ILE A 280 1.53 34.88 -21.84
CA ILE A 280 1.59 35.42 -20.48
C ILE A 280 1.13 36.90 -20.45
N ARG A 281 1.59 37.71 -21.40
CA ARG A 281 1.22 39.12 -21.45
C ARG A 281 -0.28 39.32 -21.77
N GLU A 282 -0.81 38.57 -22.74
CA GLU A 282 -2.20 38.59 -23.11
C GLU A 282 -3.13 38.15 -22.00
N ARG A 283 -2.76 37.05 -21.31
CA ARG A 283 -3.54 36.58 -20.15
C ARG A 283 -3.54 37.56 -18.99
N LYS A 284 -2.39 38.17 -18.67
CA LYS A 284 -2.34 39.23 -17.66
C LYS A 284 -3.28 40.40 -18.00
N LYS A 285 -3.35 40.76 -19.28
CA LYS A 285 -4.29 41.81 -19.74
C LYS A 285 -5.74 41.37 -19.59
N LYS A 286 -6.11 40.17 -20.04
CA LYS A 286 -7.47 39.62 -19.88
C LYS A 286 -7.93 39.56 -18.43
N LEU A 287 -7.05 39.14 -17.51
CA LEU A 287 -7.36 39.15 -16.07
C LEU A 287 -7.59 40.57 -15.54
N ALA A 288 -6.77 41.52 -15.98
CA ALA A 288 -6.93 42.92 -15.57
C ALA A 288 -8.22 43.54 -16.12
N ASP A 289 -8.56 43.27 -17.39
CA ASP A 289 -9.77 43.76 -18.05
C ASP A 289 -11.05 43.26 -17.36
N GLU A 290 -11.05 42.02 -16.88
CA GLU A 290 -12.17 41.39 -16.13
C GLU A 290 -12.06 41.61 -14.59
N VAL A 291 -11.02 42.32 -14.13
CA VAL A 291 -10.80 42.63 -12.70
C VAL A 291 -10.76 41.36 -11.83
N VAL A 292 -10.14 40.28 -12.31
CA VAL A 292 -10.01 39.01 -11.61
C VAL A 292 -8.56 38.66 -11.30
N GLN A 293 -8.34 37.85 -10.27
CA GLN A 293 -7.01 37.59 -9.73
C GLN A 293 -6.25 36.44 -10.44
N ASN A 294 -6.96 35.47 -10.96
CA ASN A 294 -6.33 34.28 -11.51
C ASN A 294 -7.18 33.60 -12.58
N PHE A 295 -6.60 32.61 -13.24
CA PHE A 295 -7.20 31.80 -14.29
C PHE A 295 -8.50 31.10 -13.89
N GLU A 296 -8.58 30.55 -12.67
CA GLU A 296 -9.77 29.83 -12.18
C GLU A 296 -10.97 30.78 -12.09
N VAL A 297 -10.78 31.91 -11.43
CA VAL A 297 -11.85 32.92 -11.29
C VAL A 297 -12.25 33.49 -12.65
N TYR A 298 -11.28 33.75 -13.54
CA TYR A 298 -11.59 34.20 -14.91
C TYR A 298 -12.51 33.20 -15.62
N ASN A 299 -12.17 31.90 -15.56
CA ASN A 299 -12.98 30.86 -16.19
C ASN A 299 -14.35 30.64 -15.50
N GLN A 300 -14.55 31.14 -14.30
CA GLN A 300 -15.87 31.12 -13.66
C GLN A 300 -16.78 32.28 -14.15
N VAL A 301 -16.21 33.48 -14.34
CA VAL A 301 -16.99 34.67 -14.60
C VAL A 301 -17.07 35.08 -16.09
N SER A 302 -15.98 34.86 -16.85
CA SER A 302 -15.95 35.26 -18.29
C SER A 302 -16.75 34.30 -19.18
N ALA A 303 -17.40 34.86 -20.20
CA ALA A 303 -18.07 34.07 -21.23
C ALA A 303 -17.05 33.32 -22.13
N GLU A 304 -15.90 33.93 -22.39
CA GLU A 304 -14.80 33.31 -23.14
C GLU A 304 -13.84 32.61 -22.17
N LYS A 305 -13.83 31.29 -22.19
CA LYS A 305 -12.92 30.51 -21.33
C LYS A 305 -11.50 30.54 -21.87
N MET A 306 -10.52 30.66 -20.97
CA MET A 306 -9.12 30.46 -21.30
C MET A 306 -8.80 28.97 -21.27
N LYS A 307 -8.04 28.49 -22.26
CA LYS A 307 -7.50 27.12 -22.25
C LYS A 307 -6.40 26.98 -21.20
N ALA A 308 -6.34 25.86 -20.53
CA ALA A 308 -5.16 25.50 -19.76
C ALA A 308 -4.02 25.12 -20.71
N ILE A 309 -2.81 25.48 -20.36
CA ILE A 309 -1.58 25.10 -21.05
C ILE A 309 -0.71 24.32 -20.08
N VAL A 310 -0.22 23.17 -20.50
CA VAL A 310 0.75 22.39 -19.71
C VAL A 310 2.04 22.27 -20.50
N LEU A 311 3.11 22.82 -19.97
CA LEU A 311 4.46 22.65 -20.45
C LEU A 311 5.09 21.44 -19.81
N VAL A 312 5.35 20.41 -20.61
CA VAL A 312 5.94 19.14 -20.17
C VAL A 312 7.40 19.13 -20.53
N ILE A 313 8.29 18.91 -19.57
CA ILE A 313 9.74 18.97 -19.77
C ILE A 313 10.35 17.66 -19.28
N ASP A 314 10.82 16.83 -20.20
CA ASP A 314 11.63 15.66 -19.83
C ASP A 314 13.11 16.04 -19.79
N ASN A 315 13.80 15.70 -18.71
CA ASN A 315 15.21 15.96 -18.50
C ASN A 315 15.60 17.45 -18.41
N PHE A 316 15.10 18.12 -17.38
CA PHE A 316 15.43 19.52 -17.09
C PHE A 316 16.94 19.77 -16.87
N ASP A 317 17.72 18.71 -16.64
CA ASP A 317 19.16 18.77 -16.38
C ASP A 317 19.93 19.50 -17.48
N VAL A 318 19.51 19.33 -18.75
CA VAL A 318 20.18 19.93 -19.92
C VAL A 318 19.74 21.37 -20.22
N VAL A 319 18.79 21.93 -19.51
CA VAL A 319 18.30 23.31 -19.74
C VAL A 319 19.42 24.34 -19.63
N LYS A 320 20.43 24.07 -18.80
CA LYS A 320 21.62 24.93 -18.65
C LYS A 320 22.42 25.07 -19.96
N GLU A 321 22.39 24.04 -20.79
CA GLU A 321 23.10 24.02 -22.08
C GLU A 321 22.38 24.87 -23.13
N LEU A 322 21.08 25.14 -22.96
CA LEU A 322 20.30 26.04 -23.82
C LEU A 322 20.60 27.54 -23.59
N GLY A 323 21.39 27.85 -22.55
CA GLY A 323 21.86 29.20 -22.23
C GLY A 323 20.98 29.96 -21.24
N TYR A 324 21.45 31.18 -20.89
CA TYR A 324 20.87 31.99 -19.82
C TYR A 324 19.41 32.40 -20.11
N GLU A 325 19.06 32.70 -21.37
CA GLU A 325 17.71 33.11 -21.75
C GLU A 325 16.69 32.00 -21.51
N ALA A 326 17.07 30.73 -21.75
CA ALA A 326 16.22 29.58 -21.46
C ALA A 326 16.00 29.41 -19.95
N GLU A 327 17.05 29.54 -19.15
CA GLU A 327 16.92 29.47 -17.69
C GLU A 327 16.00 30.57 -17.12
N GLU A 328 16.13 31.82 -17.61
CA GLU A 328 15.24 32.92 -17.22
C GLU A 328 13.79 32.65 -17.65
N PHE A 329 13.60 32.15 -18.85
CA PHE A 329 12.29 31.78 -19.35
C PHE A 329 11.60 30.74 -18.45
N PHE A 330 12.30 29.64 -18.10
CA PHE A 330 11.74 28.60 -17.24
C PHE A 330 11.49 29.12 -15.81
N GLN A 331 12.34 29.96 -15.29
CA GLN A 331 12.12 30.61 -14.00
C GLN A 331 10.87 31.47 -14.02
N LYS A 332 10.68 32.27 -15.08
CA LYS A 332 9.52 33.17 -15.22
C LYS A 332 8.23 32.42 -15.44
N ILE A 333 8.22 31.41 -16.34
CA ILE A 333 6.99 30.67 -16.64
C ILE A 333 6.55 29.81 -15.45
N SER A 334 7.47 29.19 -14.72
CA SER A 334 7.16 28.42 -13.50
C SER A 334 6.65 29.29 -12.36
N ARG A 335 7.06 30.56 -12.29
CA ARG A 335 6.61 31.50 -11.27
C ARG A 335 5.27 32.15 -11.64
N ASP A 336 5.19 32.74 -12.84
CA ASP A 336 4.06 33.60 -13.26
C ASP A 336 2.94 32.79 -13.94
N GLY A 337 3.27 31.65 -14.55
CA GLY A 337 2.34 30.86 -15.35
C GLY A 337 1.17 30.26 -14.56
N TYR A 338 1.46 29.80 -13.35
CA TYR A 338 0.47 29.13 -12.50
C TYR A 338 -0.86 29.90 -12.34
N GLY A 339 -0.77 31.18 -11.93
CA GLY A 339 -1.95 32.02 -11.79
C GLY A 339 -2.65 32.37 -13.11
N LEU A 340 -2.00 32.09 -14.24
CA LEU A 340 -2.49 32.38 -15.59
C LEU A 340 -2.99 31.13 -16.34
N GLY A 341 -3.07 29.97 -15.67
CA GLY A 341 -3.46 28.70 -16.29
C GLY A 341 -2.40 28.10 -17.19
N ILE A 342 -1.13 28.42 -16.95
CA ILE A 342 0.03 27.81 -17.61
C ILE A 342 0.82 27.04 -16.55
N PHE A 343 0.80 25.73 -16.64
CA PHE A 343 1.39 24.83 -15.65
C PHE A 343 2.64 24.15 -16.21
N VAL A 344 3.55 23.80 -15.33
CA VAL A 344 4.80 23.13 -15.72
C VAL A 344 4.89 21.77 -15.01
N ILE A 345 5.13 20.72 -15.78
CA ILE A 345 5.50 19.40 -15.29
C ILE A 345 6.92 19.12 -15.80
N ALA A 346 7.85 18.88 -14.89
CA ALA A 346 9.23 18.64 -15.26
C ALA A 346 9.80 17.40 -14.59
N THR A 347 10.77 16.76 -15.26
CA THR A 347 11.62 15.75 -14.66
C THR A 347 13.06 16.22 -14.57
N ALA A 348 13.77 15.78 -13.54
CA ALA A 348 15.19 16.05 -13.34
C ALA A 348 15.86 14.84 -12.70
N THR A 349 17.19 14.78 -12.81
CA THR A 349 17.97 13.72 -12.15
C THR A 349 18.36 14.13 -10.72
N ARG A 350 18.54 15.42 -10.50
CA ARG A 350 18.99 15.96 -9.20
C ARG A 350 18.28 17.28 -8.88
N SER A 351 18.16 17.59 -7.61
CA SER A 351 17.57 18.86 -7.14
C SER A 351 18.36 20.10 -7.56
N ASN A 352 19.67 19.97 -7.77
CA ASN A 352 20.55 21.05 -8.23
C ASN A 352 20.63 21.21 -9.77
N SER A 353 19.81 20.48 -10.49
CA SER A 353 19.71 20.58 -11.96
C SER A 353 19.19 21.94 -12.41
N MET A 354 18.49 22.63 -11.55
CA MET A 354 17.94 23.99 -11.78
C MET A 354 18.35 24.97 -10.69
N LYS A 355 18.21 26.27 -11.01
CA LYS A 355 18.43 27.34 -10.01
C LYS A 355 17.44 27.18 -8.86
N TYR A 356 17.89 27.50 -7.64
CA TYR A 356 17.05 27.40 -6.45
C TYR A 356 15.72 28.19 -6.56
N SER A 357 15.75 29.35 -7.22
CA SER A 357 14.56 30.16 -7.51
C SER A 357 13.55 29.41 -8.40
N THR A 358 14.02 28.67 -9.41
CA THR A 358 13.15 27.83 -10.26
C THR A 358 12.63 26.63 -9.50
N TYR A 359 13.49 25.96 -8.74
CA TYR A 359 13.14 24.81 -7.92
C TYR A 359 12.01 25.12 -6.92
N ASN A 360 12.02 26.29 -6.31
CA ASN A 360 10.99 26.71 -5.35
C ASN A 360 9.63 27.04 -6.00
N ASN A 361 9.58 27.25 -7.32
CA ASN A 361 8.32 27.46 -8.04
C ASN A 361 7.54 26.14 -8.28
N PHE A 362 8.16 25.01 -8.01
CA PHE A 362 7.47 23.70 -8.00
C PHE A 362 7.03 23.40 -6.57
N LYS A 363 5.73 23.57 -6.29
CA LYS A 363 5.19 23.26 -4.97
C LYS A 363 5.14 21.74 -4.74
N ASN A 364 4.74 20.99 -5.77
CA ASN A 364 4.73 19.54 -5.72
C ASN A 364 6.06 18.98 -6.19
N LYS A 365 6.69 18.20 -5.33
CA LYS A 365 7.96 17.53 -5.61
C LYS A 365 7.82 16.06 -5.25
N VAL A 366 8.01 15.22 -6.25
CA VAL A 366 8.02 13.78 -6.10
C VAL A 366 9.45 13.30 -6.26
N ALA A 367 9.92 12.53 -5.31
CA ALA A 367 11.25 11.92 -5.36
C ALA A 367 11.09 10.43 -5.62
N GLY A 368 11.70 9.97 -6.72
CA GLY A 368 11.96 8.57 -6.99
C GLY A 368 13.33 8.16 -6.47
N TYR A 369 13.70 6.92 -6.75
CA TYR A 369 15.02 6.40 -6.35
C TYR A 369 16.15 6.94 -7.26
#